data_2f65143c52979dfddebbdc664b5b32f6
#
_entry.id   2f65143c52979dfddebbdc664b5b32f6
#
_cell.length_a   1.000
_cell.length_b   1.000
_cell.length_c   1.000
_cell.angle_alpha   90.00
_cell.angle_beta   90.00
_cell.angle_gamma   90.00
#
_symmetry.space_group_name_H-M   'P 1'
#
loop_
_entity.id
_entity.type
_entity.pdbx_description
1 polymer ?
#
loop_
_entity_poly.entity_id
_entity_poly.type
_entity_poly.pdbx_seq_one_letter_code
_entity_poly.pdbx_strand_id
1 'polypeptide(L)'
;NIEAWEKKDLKEIALKGFKQLDIKITDEVAEQLAVECLTSPQLMQYICLSICTLLEDKNEHIVNFDMLEMAYKFTTVNFNYYDVVNVMSKGPNPRGKKRNLYKTLDGKELDLYGLIVESLAKNPPIMELDFDTVYDRIINLIPKTEGKPDRNSVKSHLNNLQTILKEKEEIYKAIEWKDGKVYVLDPLFLFYLRWGRMNG
;
A
#
# COMPACT_ATOMS: atom_id res chain seq x y z
N ASN A 1 -22.29 15.99 -2.70
CA ASN A 1 -20.86 15.73 -2.41
C ASN A 1 -20.81 14.83 -1.18
N ILE A 2 -20.24 13.65 -1.33
CA ILE A 2 -19.87 12.80 -0.18
C ILE A 2 -18.54 13.38 0.29
N GLU A 3 -18.51 13.96 1.49
CA GLU A 3 -17.29 14.46 2.09
C GLU A 3 -16.36 13.27 2.39
N ALA A 4 -15.07 13.41 2.08
CA ALA A 4 -14.07 12.41 2.44
C ALA A 4 -13.96 12.34 3.96
N TRP A 5 -13.86 11.15 4.50
CA TRP A 5 -13.65 10.95 5.94
C TRP A 5 -12.29 11.51 6.34
N GLU A 6 -12.28 12.30 7.40
CA GLU A 6 -11.04 12.80 7.96
C GLU A 6 -10.41 11.75 8.90
N LYS A 7 -9.10 11.81 9.06
CA LYS A 7 -8.37 10.91 9.95
C LYS A 7 -8.92 10.91 11.38
N LYS A 8 -9.35 12.08 11.88
CA LYS A 8 -9.97 12.20 13.21
C LYS A 8 -11.26 11.38 13.35
N ASP A 9 -12.07 11.34 12.28
CA ASP A 9 -13.36 10.62 12.30
C ASP A 9 -13.11 9.11 12.30
N LEU A 10 -12.13 8.65 11.51
CA LEU A 10 -11.69 7.24 11.51
C LEU A 10 -11.15 6.82 12.88
N LYS A 11 -10.32 7.66 13.50
CA LYS A 11 -9.80 7.42 14.84
C LYS A 11 -10.93 7.28 15.87
N GLU A 12 -11.97 8.14 15.78
CA GLU A 12 -13.13 8.03 16.65
C GLU A 12 -13.90 6.71 16.48
N ILE A 13 -13.99 6.17 15.26
CA ILE A 13 -14.61 4.84 15.04
C ILE A 13 -13.88 3.79 15.88
N ALA A 14 -12.56 3.75 15.84
CA ALA A 14 -11.77 2.80 16.62
C ALA A 14 -11.94 3.02 18.12
N LEU A 15 -11.74 4.25 18.61
CA LEU A 15 -11.83 4.58 20.03
C LEU A 15 -13.21 4.24 20.62
N LYS A 16 -14.29 4.62 19.94
CA LYS A 16 -15.67 4.36 20.40
C LYS A 16 -16.02 2.87 20.29
N GLY A 17 -15.63 2.22 19.19
CA GLY A 17 -15.92 0.80 18.98
C GLY A 17 -15.22 -0.09 19.99
N PHE A 18 -13.93 0.09 20.21
CA PHE A 18 -13.17 -0.71 21.19
C PHE A 18 -13.61 -0.45 22.62
N LYS A 19 -13.97 0.80 22.96
CA LYS A 19 -14.53 1.13 24.28
C LYS A 19 -15.83 0.37 24.57
N GLN A 20 -16.71 0.19 23.58
CA GLN A 20 -17.97 -0.57 23.75
C GLN A 20 -17.72 -2.07 23.97
N LEU A 21 -16.59 -2.58 23.50
CA LEU A 21 -16.18 -3.98 23.64
C LEU A 21 -15.26 -4.22 24.86
N ASP A 22 -15.07 -3.21 25.70
CA ASP A 22 -14.11 -3.24 26.85
C ASP A 22 -12.66 -3.56 26.41
N ILE A 23 -12.30 -3.15 25.19
CA ILE A 23 -10.96 -3.27 24.64
C ILE A 23 -10.22 -1.94 24.83
N LYS A 24 -9.01 -2.00 25.40
CA LYS A 24 -8.15 -0.83 25.63
C LYS A 24 -7.27 -0.53 24.43
N ILE A 25 -7.27 0.72 24.00
CA ILE A 25 -6.39 1.24 22.95
C ILE A 25 -5.89 2.63 23.35
N THR A 26 -4.61 2.94 23.14
CA THR A 26 -4.10 4.28 23.39
C THR A 26 -4.41 5.20 22.20
N ASP A 27 -4.31 6.51 22.45
CA ASP A 27 -4.56 7.53 21.44
C ASP A 27 -3.55 7.43 20.27
N GLU A 28 -2.28 7.13 20.57
CA GLU A 28 -1.22 6.94 19.59
C GLU A 28 -1.45 5.73 18.69
N VAL A 29 -1.90 4.61 19.26
CA VAL A 29 -2.21 3.39 18.52
C VAL A 29 -3.43 3.61 17.61
N ALA A 30 -4.46 4.31 18.12
CA ALA A 30 -5.63 4.68 17.32
C ALA A 30 -5.29 5.68 16.20
N GLU A 31 -4.35 6.60 16.43
CA GLU A 31 -3.83 7.52 15.43
C GLU A 31 -3.10 6.77 14.29
N GLN A 32 -2.23 5.83 14.64
CA GLN A 32 -1.52 5.00 13.65
C GLN A 32 -2.51 4.15 12.83
N LEU A 33 -3.51 3.58 13.48
CA LEU A 33 -4.58 2.83 12.83
C LEU A 33 -5.34 3.71 11.82
N ALA A 34 -5.69 4.95 12.21
CA ALA A 34 -6.39 5.89 11.32
C ALA A 34 -5.53 6.32 10.10
N VAL A 35 -4.20 6.45 10.27
CA VAL A 35 -3.28 6.73 9.15
C VAL A 35 -3.29 5.61 8.12
N GLU A 36 -3.26 4.35 8.56
CA GLU A 36 -3.26 3.20 7.66
C GLU A 36 -4.60 2.99 6.95
N CYS A 37 -5.69 3.53 7.48
CA CYS A 37 -7.02 3.43 6.86
C CYS A 37 -7.24 4.34 5.65
N LEU A 38 -6.34 5.28 5.34
CA LEU A 38 -6.33 6.05 4.08
C LEU A 38 -7.67 6.72 3.75
N THR A 39 -8.34 7.31 4.71
CA THR A 39 -9.69 7.91 4.57
C THR A 39 -10.83 6.92 4.30
N SER A 40 -10.58 5.61 4.40
CA SER A 40 -11.57 4.55 4.17
C SER A 40 -12.20 4.03 5.46
N PRO A 41 -13.47 4.34 5.77
CA PRO A 41 -14.16 3.75 6.92
C PRO A 41 -14.36 2.25 6.77
N GLN A 42 -14.49 1.76 5.55
CA GLN A 42 -14.59 0.32 5.27
C GLN A 42 -13.30 -0.41 5.68
N LEU A 43 -12.13 0.15 5.32
CA LEU A 43 -10.84 -0.42 5.72
C LEU A 43 -10.68 -0.38 7.24
N MET A 44 -11.08 0.72 7.90
CA MET A 44 -11.12 0.82 9.35
C MET A 44 -11.93 -0.32 9.98
N GLN A 45 -13.12 -0.59 9.45
CA GLN A 45 -13.98 -1.68 9.94
C GLN A 45 -13.33 -3.05 9.76
N TYR A 46 -12.71 -3.33 8.61
CA TYR A 46 -12.00 -4.60 8.38
C TYR A 46 -10.85 -4.80 9.36
N ILE A 47 -10.05 -3.76 9.60
CA ILE A 47 -8.92 -3.86 10.53
C ILE A 47 -9.42 -4.01 11.98
N CYS A 48 -10.43 -3.23 12.39
CA CYS A 48 -11.02 -3.37 13.72
C CYS A 48 -11.58 -4.78 13.95
N LEU A 49 -12.27 -5.35 12.97
CA LEU A 49 -12.75 -6.74 13.05
C LEU A 49 -11.59 -7.73 13.20
N SER A 50 -10.53 -7.57 12.41
CA SER A 50 -9.33 -8.40 12.50
C SER A 50 -8.66 -8.30 13.87
N ILE A 51 -8.59 -7.10 14.44
CA ILE A 51 -8.09 -6.89 15.82
C ILE A 51 -8.95 -7.65 16.83
N CYS A 52 -10.28 -7.52 16.76
CA CYS A 52 -11.19 -8.22 17.68
C CYS A 52 -10.99 -9.74 17.60
N THR A 53 -10.90 -10.30 16.38
CA THR A 53 -10.66 -11.73 16.16
C THR A 53 -9.35 -12.19 16.81
N LEU A 54 -8.26 -11.44 16.60
CA LEU A 54 -6.94 -11.78 17.14
C LEU A 54 -6.88 -11.65 18.68
N LEU A 55 -7.60 -10.68 19.25
CA LEU A 55 -7.69 -10.51 20.71
C LEU A 55 -8.50 -11.65 21.36
N GLU A 56 -9.60 -12.06 20.72
CA GLU A 56 -10.42 -13.20 21.19
C GLU A 56 -9.58 -14.49 21.20
N ASP A 57 -8.87 -14.79 20.14
CA ASP A 57 -7.99 -15.96 20.02
C ASP A 57 -6.91 -16.00 21.14
N LYS A 58 -6.41 -14.83 21.54
CA LYS A 58 -5.38 -14.70 22.58
C LYS A 58 -5.91 -14.49 23.98
N ASN A 59 -7.21 -14.31 24.15
CA ASN A 59 -7.84 -13.88 25.38
C ASN A 59 -7.23 -12.58 25.96
N GLU A 60 -6.97 -11.62 25.07
CA GLU A 60 -6.39 -10.31 25.39
C GLU A 60 -7.43 -9.20 25.20
N HIS A 61 -7.23 -8.06 25.89
CA HIS A 61 -8.11 -6.89 25.81
C HIS A 61 -7.35 -5.56 25.58
N ILE A 62 -6.13 -5.64 25.06
CA ILE A 62 -5.27 -4.47 24.82
C ILE A 62 -4.77 -4.48 23.40
N VAL A 63 -5.02 -3.38 22.68
CA VAL A 63 -4.44 -3.14 21.34
C VAL A 63 -3.15 -2.36 21.49
N ASN A 64 -2.04 -2.93 21.04
CA ASN A 64 -0.73 -2.31 20.99
C ASN A 64 -0.22 -2.29 19.54
N PHE A 65 0.99 -1.74 19.27
CA PHE A 65 1.55 -1.66 17.94
C PHE A 65 1.84 -3.02 17.31
N ASP A 66 2.26 -4.02 18.11
CA ASP A 66 2.49 -5.38 17.61
C ASP A 66 1.18 -6.02 17.13
N MET A 67 0.10 -5.79 17.88
CA MET A 67 -1.24 -6.23 17.50
C MET A 67 -1.70 -5.55 16.20
N LEU A 68 -1.44 -4.26 16.01
CA LEU A 68 -1.76 -3.59 14.75
C LEU A 68 -1.06 -4.25 13.56
N GLU A 69 0.24 -4.52 13.66
CA GLU A 69 0.99 -5.15 12.57
C GLU A 69 0.44 -6.54 12.23
N MET A 70 0.11 -7.33 13.25
CA MET A 70 -0.53 -8.64 13.05
C MET A 70 -1.91 -8.49 12.38
N ALA A 71 -2.73 -7.54 12.84
CA ALA A 71 -4.06 -7.30 12.30
C ALA A 71 -4.00 -6.80 10.85
N TYR A 72 -3.03 -5.96 10.49
CA TYR A 72 -2.84 -5.50 9.12
C TYR A 72 -2.55 -6.68 8.18
N LYS A 73 -1.62 -7.56 8.54
CA LYS A 73 -1.32 -8.77 7.77
C LYS A 73 -2.53 -9.70 7.68
N PHE A 74 -3.23 -9.92 8.78
CA PHE A 74 -4.41 -10.77 8.84
C PHE A 74 -5.56 -10.22 7.97
N THR A 75 -5.78 -8.90 8.00
CA THR A 75 -6.81 -8.23 7.18
C THR A 75 -6.59 -8.47 5.69
N THR A 76 -5.34 -8.47 5.23
CA THR A 76 -5.03 -8.61 3.80
C THR A 76 -5.26 -10.02 3.23
N VAL A 77 -5.38 -11.03 4.07
CA VAL A 77 -5.64 -12.43 3.62
C VAL A 77 -6.92 -12.52 2.78
N ASN A 78 -7.91 -11.68 3.08
CA ASN A 78 -9.19 -11.66 2.38
C ASN A 78 -9.22 -10.75 1.15
N PHE A 79 -8.11 -10.09 0.81
CA PHE A 79 -8.04 -9.14 -0.31
C PHE A 79 -7.44 -9.81 -1.55
N ASN A 80 -8.16 -9.76 -2.66
CA ASN A 80 -7.76 -10.40 -3.91
C ASN A 80 -7.01 -9.43 -4.85
N TYR A 81 -5.84 -8.91 -4.42
CA TYR A 81 -5.02 -8.02 -5.25
C TYR A 81 -3.72 -8.66 -5.76
N TYR A 82 -3.52 -9.97 -5.51
CA TYR A 82 -2.32 -10.67 -5.93
C TYR A 82 -2.04 -10.52 -7.43
N ASP A 83 -3.06 -10.74 -8.27
CA ASP A 83 -2.90 -10.71 -9.72
C ASP A 83 -2.57 -9.31 -10.24
N VAL A 84 -3.21 -8.26 -9.72
CA VAL A 84 -2.91 -6.89 -10.14
C VAL A 84 -1.49 -6.48 -9.74
N VAL A 85 -1.07 -6.82 -8.52
CA VAL A 85 0.31 -6.57 -8.06
C VAL A 85 1.32 -7.32 -8.91
N ASN A 86 1.05 -8.58 -9.24
CA ASN A 86 1.91 -9.40 -10.09
C ASN A 86 2.03 -8.83 -11.51
N VAL A 87 0.91 -8.38 -12.10
CA VAL A 87 0.90 -7.72 -13.42
C VAL A 87 1.70 -6.42 -13.38
N MET A 88 1.52 -5.59 -12.35
CA MET A 88 2.26 -4.34 -12.19
C MET A 88 3.76 -4.59 -12.00
N SER A 89 4.14 -5.53 -11.14
CA SER A 89 5.54 -5.83 -10.83
C SER A 89 6.27 -6.47 -12.01
N LYS A 90 5.59 -7.30 -12.80
CA LYS A 90 6.17 -7.92 -14.00
C LYS A 90 6.24 -6.97 -15.20
N GLY A 91 5.31 -6.00 -15.27
CA GLY A 91 5.19 -5.12 -16.45
C GLY A 91 4.92 -5.90 -17.75
N PRO A 92 5.07 -5.26 -18.93
CA PRO A 92 4.87 -5.92 -20.23
C PRO A 92 5.94 -6.97 -20.49
N ASN A 93 5.63 -7.98 -21.29
CA ASN A 93 6.61 -8.97 -21.70
C ASN A 93 7.82 -8.31 -22.40
N PRO A 94 9.06 -8.58 -21.98
CA PRO A 94 10.24 -7.99 -22.59
C PRO A 94 10.38 -8.51 -24.03
N ARG A 95 10.49 -7.59 -24.99
CA ARG A 95 10.74 -7.91 -26.41
C ARG A 95 12.24 -8.09 -26.63
N GLY A 96 12.83 -9.20 -26.21
CA GLY A 96 14.19 -9.62 -26.57
C GLY A 96 15.36 -9.05 -25.75
N LYS A 97 15.20 -7.96 -24.98
CA LYS A 97 16.24 -7.43 -24.07
C LYS A 97 15.90 -7.69 -22.62
N LYS A 98 16.88 -8.21 -21.85
CA LYS A 98 16.76 -8.26 -20.39
C LYS A 98 16.62 -6.85 -19.84
N ARG A 99 15.74 -6.67 -18.84
CA ARG A 99 15.59 -5.40 -18.11
C ARG A 99 16.76 -5.21 -17.17
N ASN A 100 17.12 -3.97 -16.92
CA ASN A 100 18.08 -3.64 -15.89
C ASN A 100 17.48 -3.95 -14.52
N LEU A 101 18.23 -4.64 -13.68
CA LEU A 101 17.89 -4.90 -12.31
C LEU A 101 18.66 -3.94 -11.40
N TYR A 102 18.03 -3.52 -10.34
CA TYR A 102 18.59 -2.65 -9.31
C TYR A 102 18.56 -3.41 -7.99
N LYS A 103 19.68 -3.41 -7.28
CA LYS A 103 19.74 -3.96 -5.94
C LYS A 103 19.14 -2.97 -4.96
N THR A 104 18.20 -3.42 -4.14
CA THR A 104 17.56 -2.59 -3.11
C THR A 104 18.31 -2.67 -1.78
N LEU A 105 18.00 -1.74 -0.86
CA LEU A 105 18.60 -1.70 0.48
C LEU A 105 18.28 -2.95 1.31
N ASP A 106 17.13 -3.61 1.06
CA ASP A 106 16.73 -4.88 1.69
C ASP A 106 17.25 -6.12 0.94
N GLY A 107 18.13 -5.92 -0.06
CA GLY A 107 18.84 -6.99 -0.76
C GLY A 107 18.08 -7.62 -1.92
N LYS A 108 16.87 -7.17 -2.26
CA LYS A 108 16.13 -7.65 -3.42
C LYS A 108 16.72 -7.10 -4.72
N GLU A 109 16.56 -7.85 -5.82
CA GLU A 109 16.86 -7.38 -7.17
C GLU A 109 15.54 -7.11 -7.90
N LEU A 110 15.28 -5.85 -8.24
CA LEU A 110 14.04 -5.39 -8.88
C LEU A 110 14.34 -4.64 -10.16
N ASP A 111 13.50 -4.84 -11.17
CA ASP A 111 13.46 -3.92 -12.31
C ASP A 111 12.66 -2.64 -11.97
N LEU A 112 12.54 -1.71 -12.93
CA LEU A 112 11.81 -0.47 -12.69
C LEU A 112 10.33 -0.67 -12.35
N TYR A 113 9.68 -1.70 -12.85
CA TYR A 113 8.29 -2.00 -12.49
C TYR A 113 8.17 -2.41 -11.03
N GLY A 114 9.05 -3.31 -10.59
CA GLY A 114 9.13 -3.68 -9.18
C GLY A 114 9.45 -2.49 -8.26
N LEU A 115 10.39 -1.63 -8.65
CA LEU A 115 10.73 -0.41 -7.90
C LEU A 115 9.56 0.57 -7.80
N ILE A 116 8.79 0.76 -8.90
CA ILE A 116 7.59 1.60 -8.87
C ILE A 116 6.58 1.04 -7.87
N VAL A 117 6.26 -0.25 -7.94
CA VAL A 117 5.33 -0.89 -7.00
C VAL A 117 5.80 -0.76 -5.54
N GLU A 118 7.09 -0.98 -5.27
CA GLU A 118 7.67 -0.78 -3.93
C GLU A 118 7.59 0.68 -3.47
N SER A 119 7.77 1.64 -4.38
CA SER A 119 7.70 3.07 -4.05
C SER A 119 6.30 3.51 -3.61
N LEU A 120 5.25 2.93 -4.20
CA LEU A 120 3.86 3.20 -3.81
C LEU A 120 3.56 2.70 -2.38
N ALA A 121 4.17 1.58 -1.98
CA ALA A 121 3.97 0.97 -0.67
C ALA A 121 4.69 1.68 0.49
N LYS A 122 5.55 2.67 0.22
CA LYS A 122 6.35 3.36 1.26
C LYS A 122 5.54 4.27 2.16
N ASN A 123 6.07 4.45 3.39
CA ASN A 123 5.54 5.42 4.36
C ASN A 123 5.86 6.86 3.96
N PRO A 124 4.96 7.82 4.28
CA PRO A 124 3.56 7.57 4.67
C PRO A 124 2.74 7.03 3.50
N PRO A 125 1.63 6.30 3.75
CA PRO A 125 0.72 5.90 2.69
C PRO A 125 0.05 7.14 2.08
N ILE A 126 0.11 7.26 0.74
CA ILE A 126 -0.39 8.43 0.01
C ILE A 126 -1.16 7.96 -1.21
N MET A 127 -2.39 8.45 -1.37
CA MET A 127 -3.27 8.10 -2.49
C MET A 127 -2.94 8.88 -3.77
N GLU A 128 -2.34 10.05 -3.67
CA GLU A 128 -1.92 10.89 -4.80
C GLU A 128 -0.45 11.26 -4.62
N LEU A 129 0.41 10.80 -5.55
CA LEU A 129 1.84 11.09 -5.55
C LEU A 129 2.22 11.81 -6.84
N ASP A 130 2.87 12.95 -6.74
CA ASP A 130 3.54 13.55 -7.89
C ASP A 130 4.75 12.70 -8.33
N PHE A 131 5.19 12.95 -9.57
CA PHE A 131 6.31 12.22 -10.14
C PHE A 131 7.59 12.34 -9.30
N ASP A 132 7.87 13.50 -8.75
CA ASP A 132 9.09 13.73 -7.97
C ASP A 132 9.08 12.91 -6.69
N THR A 133 7.95 12.86 -6.00
CA THR A 133 7.75 11.99 -4.83
C THR A 133 7.93 10.50 -5.18
N VAL A 134 7.36 10.02 -6.29
CA VAL A 134 7.56 8.63 -6.75
C VAL A 134 9.03 8.37 -7.05
N TYR A 135 9.70 9.27 -7.77
CA TYR A 135 11.10 9.14 -8.12
C TYR A 135 12.00 9.14 -6.87
N ASP A 136 11.79 10.06 -5.94
CA ASP A 136 12.55 10.14 -4.70
C ASP A 136 12.36 8.87 -3.84
N ARG A 137 11.14 8.33 -3.77
CA ARG A 137 10.90 7.04 -3.11
C ARG A 137 11.66 5.90 -3.78
N ILE A 138 11.72 5.86 -5.12
CA ILE A 138 12.51 4.86 -5.86
C ILE A 138 14.00 5.00 -5.53
N ILE A 139 14.54 6.23 -5.58
CA ILE A 139 15.98 6.47 -5.27
C ILE A 139 16.32 6.05 -3.84
N ASN A 140 15.40 6.26 -2.91
CA ASN A 140 15.58 5.88 -1.49
C ASN A 140 15.45 4.37 -1.24
N LEU A 141 15.00 3.59 -2.23
CA LEU A 141 15.03 2.12 -2.18
C LEU A 141 16.42 1.55 -2.52
N ILE A 142 17.24 2.32 -3.24
CA ILE A 142 18.48 1.86 -3.87
C ILE A 142 19.68 2.39 -3.06
N PRO A 143 20.71 1.56 -2.78
CA PRO A 143 21.95 2.03 -2.16
C PRO A 143 22.61 3.18 -2.96
N LYS A 144 23.24 4.12 -2.29
CA LYS A 144 23.93 5.25 -2.94
C LYS A 144 25.09 4.81 -3.87
N THR A 145 25.58 3.60 -3.69
CA THR A 145 26.64 2.97 -4.51
C THR A 145 26.15 2.43 -5.83
N GLU A 146 24.83 2.23 -5.98
CA GLU A 146 24.22 1.75 -7.20
C GLU A 146 23.88 2.89 -8.15
N GLY A 147 23.84 2.57 -9.46
CA GLY A 147 23.37 3.52 -10.49
C GLY A 147 21.89 3.87 -10.31
N LYS A 148 21.60 5.17 -10.36
CA LYS A 148 20.20 5.63 -10.28
C LYS A 148 19.47 5.41 -11.60
N PRO A 149 18.20 5.00 -11.57
CA PRO A 149 17.39 4.94 -12.79
C PRO A 149 17.19 6.34 -13.39
N ASP A 150 17.18 6.40 -14.71
CA ASP A 150 16.90 7.64 -15.42
C ASP A 150 15.43 8.06 -15.24
N ARG A 151 15.20 9.37 -15.07
CA ARG A 151 13.86 9.93 -14.84
C ARG A 151 12.89 9.67 -16.00
N ASN A 152 13.38 9.78 -17.26
CA ASN A 152 12.55 9.52 -18.44
C ASN A 152 12.18 8.03 -18.53
N SER A 153 13.10 7.15 -18.15
CA SER A 153 12.83 5.71 -18.05
C SER A 153 11.73 5.42 -17.05
N VAL A 154 11.75 6.05 -15.87
CA VAL A 154 10.68 5.89 -14.87
C VAL A 154 9.32 6.38 -15.40
N LYS A 155 9.28 7.57 -16.06
CA LYS A 155 8.06 8.09 -16.71
C LYS A 155 7.53 7.14 -17.78
N SER A 156 8.42 6.59 -18.61
CA SER A 156 8.05 5.62 -19.65
C SER A 156 7.44 4.35 -19.04
N HIS A 157 7.98 3.86 -17.91
CA HIS A 157 7.45 2.69 -17.23
C HIS A 157 6.07 2.97 -16.59
N LEU A 158 5.85 4.17 -16.04
CA LEU A 158 4.53 4.59 -15.54
C LEU A 158 3.49 4.64 -16.68
N ASN A 159 3.85 5.19 -17.86
CA ASN A 159 2.98 5.18 -19.04
C ASN A 159 2.65 3.74 -19.49
N ASN A 160 3.65 2.86 -19.50
CA ASN A 160 3.43 1.45 -19.87
C ASN A 160 2.53 0.74 -18.87
N LEU A 161 2.69 0.99 -17.56
CA LEU A 161 1.78 0.45 -16.53
C LEU A 161 0.35 0.92 -16.76
N GLN A 162 0.15 2.21 -17.04
CA GLN A 162 -1.16 2.76 -17.37
C GLN A 162 -1.81 2.03 -18.55
N THR A 163 -1.02 1.74 -19.60
CA THR A 163 -1.51 1.01 -20.80
C THR A 163 -1.92 -0.41 -20.45
N ILE A 164 -1.08 -1.15 -19.72
CA ILE A 164 -1.36 -2.54 -19.32
C ILE A 164 -2.61 -2.63 -18.43
N LEU A 165 -2.74 -1.69 -17.48
CA LEU A 165 -3.88 -1.68 -16.58
C LEU A 165 -5.17 -1.30 -17.31
N LYS A 166 -5.12 -0.40 -18.32
CA LYS A 166 -6.27 -0.08 -19.19
C LYS A 166 -6.71 -1.28 -20.04
N GLU A 167 -5.79 -2.04 -20.59
CA GLU A 167 -6.11 -3.25 -21.36
C GLU A 167 -6.81 -4.33 -20.51
N LYS A 168 -6.68 -4.23 -19.18
CA LYS A 168 -7.29 -5.13 -18.20
C LYS A 168 -8.35 -4.45 -17.33
N GLU A 169 -8.96 -3.38 -17.83
CA GLU A 169 -9.80 -2.43 -17.09
C GLU A 169 -11.02 -3.04 -16.40
N GLU A 170 -11.55 -4.15 -16.92
CA GLU A 170 -12.64 -4.88 -16.26
C GLU A 170 -12.24 -5.51 -14.91
N ILE A 171 -10.92 -5.65 -14.67
CA ILE A 171 -10.39 -6.36 -13.51
C ILE A 171 -9.63 -5.44 -12.55
N TYR A 172 -8.94 -4.35 -13.04
CA TYR A 172 -7.93 -3.66 -12.23
C TYR A 172 -7.94 -2.12 -12.34
N LYS A 173 -8.89 -1.45 -11.70
CA LYS A 173 -8.82 0.00 -11.48
C LYS A 173 -8.04 0.33 -10.20
N ALA A 174 -6.78 -0.09 -10.11
CA ALA A 174 -5.99 0.09 -8.90
C ALA A 174 -5.23 1.41 -8.86
N ILE A 175 -4.64 1.83 -9.99
CA ILE A 175 -3.90 3.09 -10.13
C ILE A 175 -4.21 3.78 -11.45
N GLU A 176 -4.01 5.10 -11.48
CA GLU A 176 -4.00 5.92 -12.69
C GLU A 176 -2.74 6.78 -12.71
N TRP A 177 -2.07 6.84 -13.87
CA TRP A 177 -0.99 7.80 -14.14
C TRP A 177 -1.50 8.89 -15.06
N LYS A 178 -1.62 10.11 -14.56
CA LYS A 178 -2.18 11.23 -15.28
C LYS A 178 -1.58 12.56 -14.79
N ASP A 179 -1.34 13.50 -15.71
CA ASP A 179 -0.88 14.87 -15.42
C ASP A 179 0.37 14.93 -14.51
N GLY A 180 1.29 13.95 -14.68
CA GLY A 180 2.52 13.86 -13.88
C GLY A 180 2.32 13.36 -12.45
N LYS A 181 1.18 12.72 -12.16
CA LYS A 181 0.84 12.16 -10.86
C LYS A 181 0.38 10.72 -10.97
N VAL A 182 0.68 9.94 -9.95
CA VAL A 182 0.10 8.61 -9.72
C VAL A 182 -1.04 8.75 -8.72
N TYR A 183 -2.21 8.34 -9.13
CA TYR A 183 -3.39 8.21 -8.27
C TYR A 183 -3.59 6.75 -7.93
N VAL A 184 -3.61 6.42 -6.66
CA VAL A 184 -4.08 5.12 -6.19
C VAL A 184 -5.58 5.24 -6.00
N LEU A 185 -6.36 4.48 -6.76
CA LEU A 185 -7.81 4.64 -6.84
C LEU A 185 -8.57 3.86 -5.76
N ASP A 186 -7.90 2.90 -5.14
CA ASP A 186 -8.49 2.01 -4.14
C ASP A 186 -7.62 1.97 -2.86
N PRO A 187 -8.14 2.45 -1.72
CA PRO A 187 -7.44 2.38 -0.44
C PRO A 187 -7.10 0.96 0.00
N LEU A 188 -7.98 -0.02 -0.29
CA LEU A 188 -7.75 -1.42 0.06
C LEU A 188 -6.59 -2.00 -0.74
N PHE A 189 -6.44 -1.60 -2.01
CA PHE A 189 -5.30 -1.98 -2.84
C PHE A 189 -3.98 -1.42 -2.26
N LEU A 190 -3.93 -0.12 -1.90
CA LEU A 190 -2.73 0.46 -1.29
C LEU A 190 -2.39 -0.21 0.03
N PHE A 191 -3.37 -0.49 0.85
CA PHE A 191 -3.19 -1.24 2.09
C PHE A 191 -2.62 -2.65 1.83
N TYR A 192 -3.15 -3.37 0.83
CA TYR A 192 -2.62 -4.66 0.41
C TYR A 192 -1.19 -4.57 -0.10
N LEU A 193 -0.83 -3.55 -0.89
CA LEU A 193 0.55 -3.33 -1.32
C LEU A 193 1.54 -3.22 -0.16
N ARG A 194 1.10 -2.67 0.95
CA ARG A 194 1.92 -2.42 2.13
C ARG A 194 2.06 -3.66 3.02
N TRP A 195 0.98 -4.40 3.21
CA TRP A 195 0.86 -5.43 4.25
C TRP A 195 0.64 -6.84 3.73
N GLY A 196 0.12 -7.00 2.50
CA GLY A 196 -0.26 -8.31 1.94
C GLY A 196 0.86 -9.05 1.21
N ARG A 197 1.98 -8.38 0.87
CA ARG A 197 3.04 -8.98 0.03
C ARG A 197 4.12 -9.74 0.82
N MET A 198 4.04 -9.76 2.13
CA MET A 198 5.07 -10.40 2.98
C MET A 198 5.02 -11.94 3.02
N ASN A 199 4.09 -12.56 2.28
CA ASN A 199 3.89 -14.01 2.26
C ASN A 199 4.31 -14.66 0.92
N GLY A 200 5.19 -14.04 0.14
CA GLY A 200 5.74 -14.58 -1.10
C GLY A 200 7.25 -14.74 -1.04
#